data_cf7be475224958408efbf7521f7b5a1c
#
_entry.id   cf7be475224958408efbf7521f7b5a1c
#
_cell.length_a   1.000
_cell.length_b   1.000
_cell.length_c   1.000
_cell.angle_alpha   90.00
_cell.angle_beta   90.00
_cell.angle_gamma   90.00
#
_symmetry.space_group_name_H-M   'P 1'
#
loop_
_entity.id
_entity.type
_entity.pdbx_description
1 polymer ?
#
loop_
_entity_poly.entity_id
_entity_poly.type
_entity_poly.pdbx_seq_one_letter_code
_entity_poly.pdbx_strand_id
1 'polypeptide(L)'
;MPQPSLNVQCFVEKQIEPIFTGENQPKLLYVSEIRPDASAHPRVMHAHEDAVELILICSGSSEYLIHDKKTVIEAGDLLVYNAGVVHDEVSGPDMEVGSYCVGVGGLHMPGLRPNALIPDEAGYVFPTGRYFADMKALFEMMFRNLAAGEPRAELF
;
A
#
# COMPACT_ATOMS: atom_id res chain seq x y z
N MET A 1 21.42 11.67 39.41
CA MET A 1 22.39 11.98 38.33
C MET A 1 21.63 11.85 37.01
N PRO A 2 21.63 12.86 36.13
CA PRO A 2 21.04 12.69 34.81
C PRO A 2 21.80 11.61 34.05
N GLN A 3 21.12 10.67 33.44
CA GLN A 3 21.77 9.70 32.55
C GLN A 3 22.37 10.48 31.35
N PRO A 4 23.59 10.13 30.90
CA PRO A 4 24.16 10.75 29.73
C PRO A 4 23.22 10.49 28.53
N SER A 5 22.88 11.55 27.80
CA SER A 5 22.15 11.43 26.54
C SER A 5 23.02 10.66 25.55
N LEU A 6 22.64 9.44 25.24
CA LEU A 6 23.32 8.65 24.23
C LEU A 6 22.87 9.13 22.85
N ASN A 7 23.78 9.75 22.09
CA ASN A 7 23.51 10.02 20.69
C ASN A 7 23.62 8.71 19.89
N VAL A 8 22.54 8.31 19.26
CA VAL A 8 22.50 7.13 18.38
C VAL A 8 22.48 7.62 16.94
N GLN A 9 23.39 7.11 16.13
CA GLN A 9 23.46 7.39 14.71
C GLN A 9 23.48 6.08 13.93
N CYS A 10 22.54 5.94 13.01
CA CYS A 10 22.43 4.76 12.14
C CYS A 10 22.94 5.12 10.74
N PHE A 11 23.71 4.22 10.16
CA PHE A 11 24.24 4.37 8.80
C PHE A 11 23.73 3.24 7.92
N VAL A 12 23.46 3.56 6.66
CA VAL A 12 23.28 2.54 5.62
C VAL A 12 24.66 1.93 5.33
N GLU A 13 24.72 0.62 5.22
CA GLU A 13 25.96 -0.06 4.83
C GLU A 13 26.39 0.39 3.42
N LYS A 14 27.66 0.75 3.27
CA LYS A 14 28.17 1.32 2.00
C LYS A 14 28.19 0.34 0.81
N GLN A 15 27.92 -0.94 1.04
CA GLN A 15 27.94 -1.98 0.02
C GLN A 15 26.54 -2.36 -0.49
N ILE A 16 25.48 -1.70 -0.03
CA ILE A 16 24.13 -1.92 -0.53
C ILE A 16 23.99 -1.21 -1.87
N GLU A 17 23.79 -1.98 -2.94
CA GLU A 17 23.40 -1.41 -4.22
C GLU A 17 21.96 -0.87 -4.09
N PRO A 18 21.70 0.38 -4.49
CA PRO A 18 20.35 0.92 -4.42
C PRO A 18 19.42 0.15 -5.38
N ILE A 19 18.27 -0.27 -4.87
CA ILE A 19 17.23 -0.92 -5.69
C ILE A 19 16.67 0.07 -6.70
N PHE A 20 16.52 1.32 -6.30
CA PHE A 20 15.99 2.39 -7.14
C PHE A 20 17.11 3.30 -7.62
N THR A 21 17.23 3.45 -8.93
CA THR A 21 18.15 4.37 -9.60
C THR A 21 17.35 5.41 -10.38
N GLY A 22 18.01 6.44 -10.92
CA GLY A 22 17.32 7.51 -11.65
C GLY A 22 16.43 7.06 -12.81
N GLU A 23 16.70 5.88 -13.40
CA GLU A 23 15.89 5.30 -14.49
C GLU A 23 14.77 4.38 -13.99
N ASN A 24 14.92 3.83 -12.78
CA ASN A 24 14.01 2.85 -12.19
C ASN A 24 13.34 3.39 -10.93
N GLN A 25 13.15 4.69 -10.84
CA GLN A 25 12.52 5.29 -9.70
C GLN A 25 11.00 5.09 -9.76
N PRO A 26 10.38 4.47 -8.75
CA PRO A 26 8.93 4.31 -8.71
C PRO A 26 8.24 5.68 -8.64
N LYS A 27 7.04 5.75 -9.19
CA LYS A 27 6.22 6.96 -9.22
C LYS A 27 4.93 6.72 -8.46
N LEU A 28 4.63 7.59 -7.52
CA LEU A 28 3.32 7.62 -6.90
C LEU A 28 2.30 8.11 -7.93
N LEU A 29 1.29 7.31 -8.23
CA LEU A 29 0.25 7.64 -9.21
C LEU A 29 -0.98 8.25 -8.53
N TYR A 30 -1.41 7.65 -7.42
CA TYR A 30 -2.54 8.13 -6.64
C TYR A 30 -2.47 7.63 -5.20
N VAL A 31 -3.16 8.33 -4.33
CA VAL A 31 -3.55 7.87 -3.00
C VAL A 31 -5.02 8.17 -2.80
N SER A 32 -5.77 7.22 -2.28
CA SER A 32 -7.16 7.42 -1.88
C SER A 32 -7.39 7.03 -0.44
N GLU A 33 -8.30 7.73 0.22
CA GLU A 33 -8.85 7.38 1.52
C GLU A 33 -10.30 6.92 1.33
N ILE A 34 -10.63 5.75 1.85
CA ILE A 34 -12.00 5.26 1.92
C ILE A 34 -12.41 5.29 3.38
N ARG A 35 -13.45 6.06 3.67
CA ARG A 35 -14.02 6.13 5.02
C ARG A 35 -15.06 5.05 5.21
N PRO A 36 -15.23 4.55 6.44
CA PRO A 36 -16.20 3.50 6.72
C PRO A 36 -17.60 3.80 6.21
N ASP A 37 -18.06 5.04 6.38
CA ASP A 37 -19.40 5.51 5.93
C ASP A 37 -19.55 5.64 4.41
N ALA A 38 -18.44 5.60 3.67
CA ALA A 38 -18.40 5.68 2.21
C ALA A 38 -18.10 4.34 1.54
N SER A 39 -17.86 3.28 2.30
CA SER A 39 -17.44 1.97 1.78
C SER A 39 -18.57 1.12 1.16
N ALA A 40 -19.83 1.60 1.25
CA ALA A 40 -21.00 0.89 0.75
C ALA A 40 -21.16 0.87 -0.79
N HIS A 41 -20.21 1.40 -1.54
CA HIS A 41 -20.26 1.41 -2.99
C HIS A 41 -19.51 0.22 -3.57
N PRO A 42 -20.21 -0.74 -4.23
CA PRO A 42 -19.56 -1.86 -4.88
C PRO A 42 -18.62 -1.33 -5.97
N ARG A 43 -17.37 -1.76 -5.92
CA ARG A 43 -16.42 -1.52 -7.00
C ARG A 43 -16.50 -2.67 -8.00
N VAL A 44 -16.48 -2.33 -9.28
CA VAL A 44 -16.49 -3.33 -10.35
C VAL A 44 -15.13 -4.01 -10.40
N MET A 45 -15.10 -5.31 -10.66
CA MET A 45 -13.85 -6.05 -10.90
C MET A 45 -12.99 -5.31 -11.93
N HIS A 46 -11.75 -5.06 -11.56
CA HIS A 46 -10.79 -4.34 -12.37
C HIS A 46 -9.36 -4.84 -12.13
N ALA A 47 -8.44 -4.39 -12.96
CA ALA A 47 -7.01 -4.59 -12.80
C ALA A 47 -6.27 -3.34 -13.26
N HIS A 48 -5.10 -3.10 -12.71
CA HIS A 48 -4.18 -2.04 -13.14
C HIS A 48 -3.04 -2.66 -13.93
N GLU A 49 -2.91 -2.33 -15.21
CA GLU A 49 -1.90 -2.92 -16.09
C GLU A 49 -0.48 -2.37 -15.82
N ASP A 50 -0.40 -1.11 -15.37
CA ASP A 50 0.85 -0.37 -15.24
C ASP A 50 1.20 0.03 -13.80
N ALA A 51 0.50 -0.51 -12.81
CA ALA A 51 0.68 -0.14 -11.41
C ALA A 51 0.65 -1.33 -10.48
N VAL A 52 1.41 -1.22 -9.40
CA VAL A 52 1.19 -1.98 -8.16
C VAL A 52 0.20 -1.20 -7.31
N GLU A 53 -0.77 -1.87 -6.74
CA GLU A 53 -1.69 -1.28 -5.79
C GLU A 53 -1.47 -1.84 -4.39
N LEU A 54 -1.44 -0.94 -3.41
CA LEU A 54 -1.30 -1.26 -1.99
C LEU A 54 -2.53 -0.76 -1.25
N ILE A 55 -3.25 -1.63 -0.53
CA ILE A 55 -4.42 -1.25 0.25
C ILE A 55 -4.18 -1.60 1.71
N LEU A 56 -4.14 -0.59 2.57
CA LEU A 56 -4.04 -0.76 4.01
C LEU A 56 -5.43 -0.68 4.64
N ILE A 57 -5.88 -1.75 5.25
CA ILE A 57 -7.15 -1.79 5.97
C ILE A 57 -6.95 -1.18 7.36
N CYS A 58 -7.62 -0.06 7.61
CA CYS A 58 -7.46 0.73 8.83
C CYS A 58 -8.54 0.45 9.88
N SER A 59 -9.72 0.03 9.45
CA SER A 59 -10.84 -0.32 10.34
C SER A 59 -11.82 -1.26 9.66
N GLY A 60 -12.55 -2.02 10.47
CA GLY A 60 -13.57 -2.94 10.00
C GLY A 60 -13.02 -4.23 9.40
N SER A 61 -13.87 -4.97 8.73
CA SER A 61 -13.54 -6.18 7.96
C SER A 61 -14.49 -6.31 6.77
N SER A 62 -14.03 -6.95 5.70
CA SER A 62 -14.82 -7.18 4.50
C SER A 62 -14.40 -8.45 3.79
N GLU A 63 -15.12 -8.81 2.73
CA GLU A 63 -14.75 -9.88 1.83
C GLU A 63 -14.36 -9.27 0.48
N TYR A 64 -13.14 -9.55 0.04
CA TYR A 64 -12.63 -9.13 -1.26
C TYR A 64 -12.57 -10.31 -2.20
N LEU A 65 -12.90 -10.07 -3.46
CA LEU A 65 -12.72 -11.05 -4.53
C LEU A 65 -11.42 -10.74 -5.26
N ILE A 66 -10.45 -11.66 -5.16
CA ILE A 66 -9.14 -11.53 -5.82
C ILE A 66 -9.03 -12.68 -6.81
N HIS A 67 -8.97 -12.35 -8.09
CA HIS A 67 -9.23 -13.28 -9.19
C HIS A 67 -10.62 -13.94 -9.05
N ASP A 68 -10.67 -15.20 -8.70
CA ASP A 68 -11.89 -16.00 -8.49
C ASP A 68 -12.07 -16.44 -7.03
N LYS A 69 -11.21 -15.93 -6.13
CA LYS A 69 -11.15 -16.37 -4.73
C LYS A 69 -11.63 -15.26 -3.79
N LYS A 70 -12.63 -15.60 -2.98
CA LYS A 70 -13.06 -14.76 -1.87
C LYS A 70 -12.07 -14.82 -0.72
N THR A 71 -11.69 -13.67 -0.22
CA THR A 71 -10.71 -13.51 0.85
C THR A 71 -11.25 -12.53 1.88
N VAL A 72 -11.32 -12.95 3.12
CA VAL A 72 -11.69 -12.06 4.24
C VAL A 72 -10.46 -11.22 4.59
N ILE A 73 -10.69 -9.92 4.73
CA ILE A 73 -9.69 -8.94 5.14
C ILE A 73 -10.17 -8.22 6.40
N GLU A 74 -9.25 -7.78 7.23
CA GLU A 74 -9.56 -7.10 8.48
C GLU A 74 -8.58 -5.96 8.77
N ALA A 75 -8.94 -5.10 9.73
CA ALA A 75 -8.08 -4.01 10.16
C ALA A 75 -6.68 -4.52 10.56
N GLY A 76 -5.66 -3.92 9.99
CA GLY A 76 -4.26 -4.32 10.15
C GLY A 76 -3.70 -5.13 8.97
N ASP A 77 -4.53 -5.50 7.99
CA ASP A 77 -4.05 -6.14 6.77
C ASP A 77 -3.56 -5.12 5.75
N LEU A 78 -2.47 -5.47 5.07
CA LEU A 78 -2.00 -4.84 3.85
C LEU A 78 -2.25 -5.78 2.68
N LEU A 79 -3.00 -5.32 1.70
CA LEU A 79 -3.17 -6.02 0.43
C LEU A 79 -2.14 -5.48 -0.56
N VAL A 80 -1.56 -6.39 -1.34
CA VAL A 80 -0.58 -6.07 -2.39
C VAL A 80 -1.04 -6.67 -3.70
N TYR A 81 -1.38 -5.83 -4.65
CA TYR A 81 -1.76 -6.25 -6.00
C TYR A 81 -0.69 -5.84 -7.01
N ASN A 82 0.02 -6.82 -7.55
CA ASN A 82 0.89 -6.60 -8.70
C ASN A 82 0.07 -6.15 -9.91
N ALA A 83 0.69 -5.51 -10.88
CA ALA A 83 0.03 -5.18 -12.14
C ALA A 83 -0.67 -6.42 -12.75
N GLY A 84 -1.88 -6.24 -13.28
CA GLY A 84 -2.68 -7.30 -13.89
C GLY A 84 -3.46 -8.20 -12.92
N VAL A 85 -3.32 -8.01 -11.61
CA VAL A 85 -4.13 -8.75 -10.62
C VAL A 85 -5.56 -8.23 -10.65
N VAL A 86 -6.49 -9.10 -11.06
CA VAL A 86 -7.92 -8.78 -11.10
C VAL A 86 -8.50 -8.87 -9.70
N HIS A 87 -9.10 -7.81 -9.23
CA HIS A 87 -9.68 -7.75 -7.89
C HIS A 87 -10.95 -6.90 -7.86
N ASP A 88 -11.75 -7.12 -6.85
CA ASP A 88 -12.96 -6.38 -6.54
C ASP A 88 -13.12 -6.27 -5.02
N GLU A 89 -13.67 -5.18 -4.59
CA GLU A 89 -14.03 -4.93 -3.21
C GLU A 89 -15.52 -5.26 -3.01
N VAL A 90 -15.80 -6.40 -2.42
CA VAL A 90 -17.19 -6.81 -2.13
C VAL A 90 -17.64 -6.07 -0.87
N SER A 91 -18.29 -4.94 -1.04
CA SER A 91 -18.91 -4.20 0.05
C SER A 91 -20.39 -4.52 0.14
N GLY A 92 -20.84 -5.00 1.29
CA GLY A 92 -22.25 -5.14 1.62
C GLY A 92 -22.75 -3.89 2.36
N PRO A 93 -24.07 -3.68 2.43
CA PRO A 93 -24.66 -2.52 3.09
C PRO A 93 -24.34 -2.41 4.60
N ASP A 94 -23.85 -3.49 5.20
CA ASP A 94 -23.52 -3.57 6.63
C ASP A 94 -22.01 -3.65 6.88
N MET A 95 -21.17 -3.47 5.84
CA MET A 95 -19.72 -3.62 5.93
C MET A 95 -19.05 -2.25 5.88
N GLU A 96 -18.64 -1.75 7.05
CA GLU A 96 -17.93 -0.49 7.16
C GLU A 96 -16.42 -0.75 7.22
N VAL A 97 -15.73 -0.52 6.11
CA VAL A 97 -14.27 -0.63 6.01
C VAL A 97 -13.65 0.73 5.76
N GLY A 98 -12.71 1.10 6.61
CA GLY A 98 -11.84 2.24 6.38
C GLY A 98 -10.49 1.78 5.84
N SER A 99 -10.03 2.36 4.75
CA SER A 99 -8.77 1.99 4.12
C SER A 99 -8.07 3.17 3.45
N TYR A 100 -6.77 3.01 3.24
CA TYR A 100 -5.99 3.81 2.30
C TYR A 100 -5.54 2.92 1.15
N CYS A 101 -5.60 3.46 -0.07
CA CYS A 101 -5.12 2.79 -1.26
C CYS A 101 -4.06 3.64 -1.95
N VAL A 102 -2.95 3.04 -2.37
CA VAL A 102 -1.82 3.70 -3.04
C VAL A 102 -1.50 2.96 -4.32
N GLY A 103 -1.49 3.69 -5.44
CA GLY A 103 -1.03 3.18 -6.73
C GLY A 103 0.39 3.65 -7.04
N VAL A 104 1.28 2.71 -7.38
CA VAL A 104 2.69 2.96 -7.70
C VAL A 104 3.02 2.39 -9.06
N GLY A 105 3.48 3.25 -9.98
CA GLY A 105 3.93 2.86 -11.31
C GLY A 105 5.44 2.87 -11.46
N GLY A 106 5.93 2.22 -12.51
CA GLY A 106 7.36 2.18 -12.85
C GLY A 106 8.20 1.39 -11.85
N LEU A 107 7.59 0.48 -11.10
CA LEU A 107 8.29 -0.34 -10.10
C LEU A 107 9.07 -1.47 -10.79
N HIS A 108 10.36 -1.57 -10.50
CA HIS A 108 11.24 -2.64 -10.97
C HIS A 108 12.02 -3.22 -9.81
N MET A 109 11.51 -4.31 -9.26
CA MET A 109 12.16 -5.02 -8.15
C MET A 109 13.08 -6.12 -8.69
N PRO A 110 14.28 -6.32 -8.12
CA PRO A 110 15.17 -7.40 -8.54
C PRO A 110 14.48 -8.77 -8.46
N GLY A 111 14.53 -9.51 -9.57
CA GLY A 111 13.95 -10.87 -9.65
C GLY A 111 12.45 -10.93 -9.84
N LEU A 112 11.76 -9.78 -9.93
CA LEU A 112 10.32 -9.71 -10.21
C LEU A 112 10.07 -9.10 -11.59
N ARG A 113 8.89 -9.35 -12.14
CA ARG A 113 8.45 -8.70 -13.38
C ARG A 113 8.18 -7.19 -13.15
N PRO A 114 8.14 -6.37 -14.20
CA PRO A 114 7.78 -4.96 -14.08
C PRO A 114 6.44 -4.78 -13.36
N ASN A 115 6.37 -3.76 -12.52
CA ASN A 115 5.21 -3.44 -11.68
C ASN A 115 4.72 -4.64 -10.83
N ALA A 116 5.69 -5.37 -10.25
CA ALA A 116 5.46 -6.36 -9.21
C ALA A 116 6.28 -6.00 -7.96
N LEU A 117 5.66 -6.13 -6.79
CA LEU A 117 6.28 -5.94 -5.49
C LEU A 117 6.50 -7.27 -4.76
N ILE A 118 5.71 -8.27 -5.11
CA ILE A 118 5.74 -9.63 -4.55
C ILE A 118 5.82 -10.65 -5.69
N PRO A 119 6.30 -11.89 -5.46
CA PRO A 119 6.17 -12.97 -6.42
C PRO A 119 4.71 -13.23 -6.78
N ASP A 120 4.41 -13.53 -8.04
CA ASP A 120 3.03 -13.74 -8.50
C ASP A 120 2.35 -14.96 -7.85
N GLU A 121 3.12 -15.92 -7.33
CA GLU A 121 2.63 -17.06 -6.55
C GLU A 121 2.41 -16.76 -5.06
N ALA A 122 2.81 -15.56 -4.59
CA ALA A 122 2.57 -15.16 -3.21
C ALA A 122 1.09 -14.87 -2.95
N GLY A 123 0.68 -14.97 -1.70
CA GLY A 123 -0.64 -14.48 -1.28
C GLY A 123 -0.71 -12.95 -1.36
N TYR A 124 -1.92 -12.41 -1.44
CA TYR A 124 -2.14 -10.97 -1.60
C TYR A 124 -2.34 -10.22 -0.29
N VAL A 125 -2.58 -10.91 0.82
CA VAL A 125 -2.92 -10.32 2.12
C VAL A 125 -1.80 -10.57 3.12
N PHE A 126 -1.30 -9.50 3.72
CA PHE A 126 -0.17 -9.51 4.65
C PHE A 126 -0.54 -8.79 5.95
N PRO A 127 -0.68 -9.49 7.08
CA PRO A 127 -0.87 -8.84 8.36
C PRO A 127 0.31 -7.95 8.71
N THR A 128 0.05 -6.67 8.95
CA THR A 128 1.11 -5.69 9.24
C THR A 128 1.67 -5.80 10.67
N GLY A 129 0.90 -6.37 11.59
CA GLY A 129 1.32 -6.61 12.97
C GLY A 129 1.84 -5.33 13.65
N ARG A 130 3.04 -5.39 14.20
CA ARG A 130 3.65 -4.26 14.91
C ARG A 130 3.90 -3.02 14.05
N TYR A 131 3.91 -3.16 12.73
CA TYR A 131 4.17 -2.06 11.79
C TYR A 131 2.91 -1.30 11.38
N PHE A 132 1.73 -1.71 11.86
CA PHE A 132 0.46 -1.11 11.44
C PHE A 132 0.43 0.40 11.64
N ALA A 133 0.79 0.87 12.83
CA ALA A 133 0.76 2.30 13.14
C ALA A 133 1.71 3.12 12.26
N ASP A 134 2.90 2.60 12.01
CA ASP A 134 3.90 3.27 11.18
C ASP A 134 3.45 3.31 9.72
N MET A 135 2.94 2.21 9.18
CA MET A 135 2.41 2.13 7.82
C MET A 135 1.22 3.06 7.64
N LYS A 136 0.27 3.05 8.58
CA LYS A 136 -0.87 3.97 8.56
C LYS A 136 -0.42 5.43 8.50
N ALA A 137 0.54 5.82 9.33
CA ALA A 137 1.08 7.18 9.33
C ALA A 137 1.71 7.56 7.98
N LEU A 138 2.41 6.63 7.32
CA LEU A 138 2.98 6.85 5.98
C LEU A 138 1.89 7.05 4.92
N PHE A 139 0.86 6.20 4.90
CA PHE A 139 -0.26 6.32 3.96
C PHE A 139 -1.03 7.63 4.16
N GLU A 140 -1.31 8.00 5.41
CA GLU A 140 -1.94 9.28 5.76
C GLU A 140 -1.09 10.48 5.33
N MET A 141 0.24 10.41 5.46
CA MET A 141 1.14 11.46 5.04
C MET A 141 1.11 11.63 3.51
N MET A 142 1.21 10.54 2.76
CA MET A 142 1.10 10.56 1.30
C MET A 142 -0.24 11.16 0.86
N PHE A 143 -1.35 10.73 1.46
CA PHE A 143 -2.68 11.26 1.16
C PHE A 143 -2.78 12.76 1.41
N ARG A 144 -2.33 13.23 2.59
CA ARG A 144 -2.39 14.65 2.94
C ARG A 144 -1.55 15.53 2.01
N ASN A 145 -0.36 15.08 1.65
CA ASN A 145 0.54 15.84 0.78
C ASN A 145 -0.05 16.00 -0.62
N LEU A 146 -0.61 14.92 -1.20
CA LEU A 146 -1.29 14.98 -2.49
C LEU A 146 -2.56 15.81 -2.42
N ALA A 147 -3.39 15.65 -1.40
CA ALA A 147 -4.64 16.41 -1.22
C ALA A 147 -4.39 17.92 -1.02
N ALA A 148 -3.27 18.28 -0.39
CA ALA A 148 -2.86 19.67 -0.23
C ALA A 148 -2.22 20.28 -1.50
N GLY A 149 -1.94 19.45 -2.53
CA GLY A 149 -1.24 19.90 -3.73
C GLY A 149 0.21 20.33 -3.47
N GLU A 150 0.85 19.72 -2.49
CA GLU A 150 2.25 20.04 -2.15
C GLU A 150 3.16 19.78 -3.35
N PRO A 151 4.07 20.73 -3.70
CA PRO A 151 5.02 20.53 -4.78
C PRO A 151 5.86 19.27 -4.54
N ARG A 152 5.93 18.41 -5.53
CA ARG A 152 6.67 17.14 -5.49
C ARG A 152 6.11 16.12 -4.48
N ALA A 153 4.80 16.18 -4.19
CA ALA A 153 4.16 15.21 -3.29
C ALA A 153 4.35 13.74 -3.76
N GLU A 154 4.60 13.54 -5.05
CA GLU A 154 4.91 12.24 -5.63
C GLU A 154 6.27 11.63 -5.21
N LEU A 155 7.10 12.40 -4.49
CA LEU A 155 8.42 11.97 -4.01
C LEU A 155 8.43 11.56 -2.53
N PHE A 156 7.30 11.67 -1.84
CA PHE A 156 7.18 11.38 -0.40
C PHE A 156 6.51 10.06 -0.12
#